data_e6d13d30b24fec7b1ec92885c2157785
#
_entry.id   e6d13d30b24fec7b1ec92885c2157785
#
_cell.length_a   1.000
_cell.length_b   1.000
_cell.length_c   1.000
_cell.angle_alpha   90.00
_cell.angle_beta   90.00
_cell.angle_gamma   90.00
#
_symmetry.space_group_name_H-M   'P 1'
#
loop_
_entity.id
_entity.type
_entity.pdbx_description
1 polymer ?
#
loop_
_entity_poly.entity_id
_entity_poly.type
_entity_poly.pdbx_seq_one_letter_code
_entity_poly.pdbx_strand_id
1 'polypeptide(L)'
;MAATIDATIKGENANSYVTLTEANDYFDTSPDSSTWTNKTDDQKKRSLISATRWIDTLVYYGDRCDDGQALKFPRNNYQVDGVELACSKIPNNIKYAQYELARALANDTDAITGTTGKDGNFEEVRLGDIQVKYNTASQGTGSINNILDVYPWLQSYLGAYMLGGAGSFQLRVVRG
;
A
#
# COMPACT_ATOMS: atom_id res chain seq x y z
N MET A 1 -8.74 -0.94 -24.47
CA MET A 1 -7.26 -0.87 -24.56
C MET A 1 -6.68 -1.67 -23.40
N ALA A 2 -5.69 -2.52 -23.68
CA ALA A 2 -4.98 -3.28 -22.66
C ALA A 2 -4.11 -2.34 -21.81
N ALA A 3 -4.05 -2.57 -20.49
CA ALA A 3 -3.17 -1.82 -19.60
C ALA A 3 -1.71 -2.14 -19.90
N THR A 4 -0.86 -1.13 -19.96
CA THR A 4 0.59 -1.28 -20.15
C THR A 4 1.30 -0.86 -18.88
N ILE A 5 2.20 -1.72 -18.38
CA ILE A 5 3.07 -1.42 -17.24
C ILE A 5 4.40 -0.89 -17.77
N ASP A 6 4.83 0.23 -17.18
CA ASP A 6 6.18 0.75 -17.25
C ASP A 6 6.77 0.77 -15.83
N ALA A 7 7.71 -0.13 -15.57
CA ALA A 7 8.41 -0.26 -14.28
C ALA A 7 9.87 0.21 -14.38
N THR A 8 10.17 1.12 -15.30
CA THR A 8 11.51 1.68 -15.47
C THR A 8 11.90 2.47 -14.22
N ILE A 9 13.02 2.06 -13.58
CA ILE A 9 13.54 2.75 -12.40
C ILE A 9 13.89 4.19 -12.77
N LYS A 10 13.35 5.16 -12.03
CA LYS A 10 13.44 6.61 -12.32
C LYS A 10 12.83 7.03 -13.66
N GLY A 11 12.01 6.18 -14.27
CA GLY A 11 11.37 6.49 -15.54
C GLY A 11 10.43 7.68 -15.44
N GLU A 12 10.47 8.56 -16.42
CA GLU A 12 9.58 9.71 -16.54
C GLU A 12 8.12 9.31 -16.77
N ASN A 13 7.90 8.14 -17.39
CA ASN A 13 6.58 7.57 -17.66
C ASN A 13 6.27 6.33 -16.83
N ALA A 14 7.12 6.00 -15.83
CA ALA A 14 6.89 4.85 -14.98
C ALA A 14 5.55 4.95 -14.25
N ASN A 15 4.80 3.85 -14.23
CA ASN A 15 3.48 3.76 -13.60
C ASN A 15 3.34 2.59 -12.62
N SER A 16 4.41 1.83 -12.43
CA SER A 16 4.49 0.70 -11.51
C SER A 16 5.91 0.56 -10.98
N TYR A 17 6.07 0.09 -9.74
CA TYR A 17 7.38 -0.26 -9.16
C TYR A 17 7.85 -1.64 -9.59
N VAL A 18 6.94 -2.47 -10.09
CA VAL A 18 7.19 -3.86 -10.47
C VAL A 18 6.61 -4.19 -11.83
N THR A 19 7.18 -5.18 -12.49
CA THR A 19 6.64 -5.76 -13.71
C THR A 19 5.55 -6.79 -13.39
N LEU A 20 4.74 -7.16 -14.39
CA LEU A 20 3.77 -8.24 -14.25
C LEU A 20 4.46 -9.59 -13.96
N THR A 21 5.63 -9.82 -14.56
CA THR A 21 6.41 -11.06 -14.35
C THR A 21 6.86 -11.16 -12.90
N GLU A 22 7.46 -10.10 -12.35
CA GLU A 22 7.86 -10.07 -10.92
C GLU A 22 6.67 -10.33 -9.99
N ALA A 23 5.49 -9.78 -10.31
CA ALA A 23 4.29 -10.01 -9.51
C ALA A 23 3.80 -11.46 -9.61
N ASN A 24 3.82 -12.06 -10.80
CA ASN A 24 3.47 -13.47 -10.96
C ASN A 24 4.44 -14.37 -10.19
N ASP A 25 5.75 -14.16 -10.33
CA ASP A 25 6.79 -14.93 -9.62
C ASP A 25 6.63 -14.84 -8.09
N TYR A 26 6.26 -13.65 -7.58
CA TYR A 26 5.97 -13.46 -6.16
C TYR A 26 4.79 -14.32 -5.70
N PHE A 27 3.68 -14.30 -6.43
CA PHE A 27 2.47 -15.03 -6.06
C PHE A 27 2.55 -16.53 -6.34
N ASP A 28 3.41 -16.99 -7.24
CA ASP A 28 3.63 -18.42 -7.46
C ASP A 28 4.21 -19.11 -6.21
N THR A 29 4.89 -18.36 -5.36
CA THR A 29 5.40 -18.84 -4.06
C THR A 29 4.46 -18.60 -2.89
N SER A 30 3.33 -17.90 -3.11
CA SER A 30 2.37 -17.58 -2.05
C SER A 30 1.41 -18.75 -1.79
N PRO A 31 1.09 -19.06 -0.51
CA PRO A 31 0.09 -20.08 -0.17
C PRO A 31 -1.29 -19.83 -0.78
N ASP A 32 -1.64 -18.58 -1.03
CA ASP A 32 -2.93 -18.14 -1.59
C ASP A 32 -2.77 -17.61 -3.03
N SER A 33 -2.03 -18.36 -3.86
CA SER A 33 -1.74 -17.96 -5.23
C SER A 33 -3.00 -17.86 -6.10
N SER A 34 -4.04 -18.64 -5.81
CA SER A 34 -5.27 -18.71 -6.61
C SER A 34 -6.00 -17.37 -6.71
N THR A 35 -5.96 -16.54 -5.68
CA THR A 35 -6.59 -15.22 -5.66
C THR A 35 -5.98 -14.25 -6.67
N TRP A 36 -4.72 -14.50 -7.06
CA TRP A 36 -4.01 -13.75 -8.09
C TRP A 36 -4.04 -14.46 -9.45
N THR A 37 -3.72 -15.75 -9.49
CA THR A 37 -3.56 -16.51 -10.74
C THR A 37 -4.86 -16.60 -11.55
N ASN A 38 -6.02 -16.60 -10.88
CA ASN A 38 -7.33 -16.61 -11.52
C ASN A 38 -7.73 -15.27 -12.19
N LYS A 39 -6.91 -14.23 -12.07
CA LYS A 39 -7.16 -12.94 -12.75
C LYS A 39 -6.51 -12.91 -14.13
N THR A 40 -7.14 -12.20 -15.06
CA THR A 40 -6.53 -11.95 -16.37
C THR A 40 -5.34 -11.00 -16.25
N ASP A 41 -4.42 -11.06 -17.20
CA ASP A 41 -3.25 -10.17 -17.21
C ASP A 41 -3.63 -8.70 -17.22
N ASP A 42 -4.71 -8.33 -17.89
CA ASP A 42 -5.21 -6.95 -17.91
C ASP A 42 -5.72 -6.52 -16.52
N GLN A 43 -6.44 -7.39 -15.81
CA GLN A 43 -6.86 -7.13 -14.42
C GLN A 43 -5.66 -6.99 -13.49
N LYS A 44 -4.69 -7.89 -13.59
CA LYS A 44 -3.44 -7.84 -12.82
C LYS A 44 -2.69 -6.52 -13.05
N LYS A 45 -2.50 -6.13 -14.32
CA LYS A 45 -1.81 -4.89 -14.68
C LYS A 45 -2.54 -3.65 -14.13
N ARG A 46 -3.85 -3.58 -14.26
CA ARG A 46 -4.65 -2.46 -13.72
C ARG A 46 -4.53 -2.38 -12.21
N SER A 47 -4.57 -3.51 -11.53
CA SER A 47 -4.42 -3.56 -10.07
C SER A 47 -3.04 -3.12 -9.62
N LEU A 48 -1.96 -3.51 -10.33
CA LEU A 48 -0.60 -3.07 -10.04
C LEU A 48 -0.45 -1.55 -10.22
N ILE A 49 -0.95 -1.00 -11.31
CA ILE A 49 -0.93 0.45 -11.56
C ILE A 49 -1.75 1.19 -10.48
N SER A 50 -2.91 0.68 -10.11
CA SER A 50 -3.75 1.28 -9.07
C SER A 50 -3.07 1.22 -7.70
N ALA A 51 -2.44 0.09 -7.35
CA ALA A 51 -1.68 -0.05 -6.12
C ALA A 51 -0.52 0.97 -6.04
N THR A 52 0.22 1.17 -7.14
CA THR A 52 1.28 2.17 -7.21
C THR A 52 0.73 3.58 -6.94
N ARG A 53 -0.39 3.95 -7.56
CA ARG A 53 -1.00 5.27 -7.36
C ARG A 53 -1.36 5.50 -5.89
N TRP A 54 -1.91 4.50 -5.21
CA TRP A 54 -2.25 4.61 -3.80
C TRP A 54 -1.01 4.70 -2.91
N ILE A 55 0.02 3.88 -3.16
CA ILE A 55 1.31 3.96 -2.45
C ILE A 55 1.91 5.35 -2.64
N ASP A 56 1.83 5.93 -3.83
CA ASP A 56 2.35 7.26 -4.14
C ASP A 56 1.51 8.42 -3.59
N THR A 57 0.37 8.19 -2.97
CA THR A 57 -0.32 9.24 -2.18
C THR A 57 0.38 9.52 -0.85
N LEU A 58 1.11 8.53 -0.31
CA LEU A 58 1.74 8.62 1.00
C LEU A 58 2.98 9.52 0.99
N VAL A 59 3.36 10.05 2.14
CA VAL A 59 4.53 10.91 2.31
C VAL A 59 5.68 10.11 2.89
N TYR A 60 6.86 10.22 2.29
CA TYR A 60 8.03 9.40 2.61
C TYR A 60 9.23 10.25 3.02
N TYR A 61 10.09 9.66 3.87
CA TYR A 61 11.39 10.21 4.20
C TYR A 61 12.37 10.19 3.02
N GLY A 62 13.42 11.01 3.11
CA GLY A 62 14.46 11.14 2.10
C GLY A 62 13.98 11.91 0.86
N ASP A 63 14.81 11.94 -0.18
CA ASP A 63 14.57 12.70 -1.40
C ASP A 63 14.37 11.77 -2.59
N ARG A 64 13.65 12.23 -3.61
CA ARG A 64 13.58 11.49 -4.88
C ARG A 64 14.97 11.51 -5.54
N CYS A 65 15.32 10.39 -6.17
CA CYS A 65 16.63 10.23 -6.78
C CYS A 65 16.82 11.01 -8.08
N ASP A 66 15.74 11.42 -8.71
CA ASP A 66 15.73 12.17 -9.96
C ASP A 66 14.50 13.07 -10.01
N ASP A 67 14.65 14.32 -10.44
CA ASP A 67 13.55 15.27 -10.53
C ASP A 67 12.53 14.89 -11.61
N GLY A 68 12.98 14.21 -12.67
CA GLY A 68 12.14 13.72 -13.76
C GLY A 68 11.44 12.40 -13.48
N GLN A 69 11.75 11.67 -12.38
CA GLN A 69 11.08 10.42 -12.10
C GLN A 69 9.59 10.62 -11.80
N ALA A 70 8.73 9.80 -12.42
CA ALA A 70 7.29 9.88 -12.23
C ALA A 70 6.86 9.44 -10.83
N LEU A 71 7.46 8.38 -10.29
CA LEU A 71 7.08 7.74 -9.04
C LEU A 71 7.90 8.25 -7.86
N LYS A 72 7.41 8.03 -6.63
CA LYS A 72 8.08 8.48 -5.41
C LYS A 72 9.35 7.72 -5.07
N PHE A 73 9.50 6.47 -5.52
CA PHE A 73 10.71 5.67 -5.39
C PHE A 73 11.39 5.44 -6.76
N PRO A 74 12.74 5.27 -6.77
CA PRO A 74 13.67 5.18 -5.64
C PRO A 74 13.90 6.52 -4.94
N ARG A 75 14.42 6.44 -3.70
CA ARG A 75 14.75 7.58 -2.83
C ARG A 75 16.17 7.43 -2.30
N ASN A 76 16.77 8.52 -1.86
CA ASN A 76 18.05 8.59 -1.19
C ASN A 76 17.98 9.47 0.08
N ASN A 77 19.11 9.74 0.69
CA ASN A 77 19.24 10.57 1.90
C ASN A 77 18.38 10.09 3.07
N TYR A 78 18.15 8.78 3.14
CA TYR A 78 17.44 8.13 4.23
C TYR A 78 17.92 6.70 4.44
N GLN A 79 17.98 6.26 5.69
CA GLN A 79 18.39 4.91 6.07
C GLN A 79 17.22 4.14 6.69
N VAL A 80 17.11 2.88 6.32
CA VAL A 80 16.21 1.92 6.95
C VAL A 80 17.05 0.78 7.50
N ASP A 81 16.90 0.49 8.78
CA ASP A 81 17.70 -0.53 9.49
C ASP A 81 19.22 -0.32 9.34
N GLY A 82 19.67 0.94 9.33
CA GLY A 82 21.07 1.31 9.16
C GLY A 82 21.60 1.20 7.73
N VAL A 83 20.77 0.85 6.75
CA VAL A 83 21.15 0.74 5.33
C VAL A 83 20.58 1.94 4.56
N GLU A 84 21.46 2.66 3.89
CA GLU A 84 21.06 3.78 3.04
C GLU A 84 20.25 3.31 1.83
N LEU A 85 19.20 4.04 1.49
CA LEU A 85 18.41 3.79 0.30
C LEU A 85 19.24 4.10 -0.96
N ALA A 86 19.15 3.22 -1.94
CA ALA A 86 19.92 3.33 -3.18
C ALA A 86 19.03 3.77 -4.35
N CYS A 87 19.53 4.70 -5.15
CA CYS A 87 18.85 5.16 -6.36
C CYS A 87 18.79 4.13 -7.51
N SER A 88 19.47 3.01 -7.36
CA SER A 88 19.53 1.96 -8.40
C SER A 88 18.45 0.90 -8.27
N LYS A 89 17.68 0.90 -7.17
CA LYS A 89 16.67 -0.15 -6.90
C LYS A 89 15.49 0.37 -6.11
N ILE A 90 14.35 -0.27 -6.30
CA ILE A 90 13.18 -0.10 -5.44
C ILE A 90 13.35 -1.01 -4.22
N PRO A 91 13.16 -0.51 -2.97
CA PRO A 91 13.20 -1.35 -1.77
C PRO A 91 12.19 -2.50 -1.85
N ASN A 92 12.58 -3.69 -1.37
CA ASN A 92 11.71 -4.86 -1.43
C ASN A 92 10.38 -4.66 -0.72
N ASN A 93 10.37 -3.97 0.42
CA ASN A 93 9.12 -3.71 1.16
C ASN A 93 8.13 -2.85 0.35
N ILE A 94 8.62 -1.92 -0.48
CA ILE A 94 7.76 -1.16 -1.40
C ILE A 94 7.17 -2.08 -2.48
N LYS A 95 7.98 -2.99 -3.03
CA LYS A 95 7.50 -4.00 -3.98
C LYS A 95 6.48 -4.94 -3.34
N TYR A 96 6.75 -5.43 -2.13
CA TYR A 96 5.81 -6.31 -1.39
C TYR A 96 4.49 -5.60 -1.08
N ALA A 97 4.55 -4.34 -0.64
CA ALA A 97 3.35 -3.54 -0.45
C ALA A 97 2.52 -3.42 -1.73
N GLN A 98 3.18 -3.21 -2.87
CA GLN A 98 2.49 -3.13 -4.16
C GLN A 98 1.87 -4.47 -4.57
N TYR A 99 2.58 -5.60 -4.42
CA TYR A 99 2.02 -6.92 -4.74
C TYR A 99 0.76 -7.20 -3.94
N GLU A 100 0.86 -7.10 -2.61
CA GLU A 100 -0.25 -7.40 -1.72
C GLU A 100 -1.44 -6.45 -1.91
N LEU A 101 -1.17 -5.15 -2.09
CA LEU A 101 -2.23 -4.19 -2.37
C LEU A 101 -2.88 -4.48 -3.73
N ALA A 102 -2.10 -4.80 -4.76
CA ALA A 102 -2.65 -5.13 -6.07
C ALA A 102 -3.54 -6.37 -6.03
N ARG A 103 -3.16 -7.40 -5.24
CA ARG A 103 -4.00 -8.57 -5.00
C ARG A 103 -5.31 -8.20 -4.31
N ALA A 104 -5.24 -7.39 -3.26
CA ALA A 104 -6.43 -6.91 -2.55
C ALA A 104 -7.38 -6.16 -3.50
N LEU A 105 -6.84 -5.23 -4.31
CA LEU A 105 -7.59 -4.44 -5.28
C LEU A 105 -8.16 -5.27 -6.44
N ALA A 106 -7.48 -6.34 -6.85
CA ALA A 106 -7.97 -7.25 -7.86
C ALA A 106 -9.19 -8.07 -7.39
N ASN A 107 -9.34 -8.25 -6.08
CA ASN A 107 -10.41 -9.03 -5.46
C ASN A 107 -11.53 -8.16 -4.89
N ASP A 108 -11.25 -6.93 -4.50
CA ASP A 108 -12.21 -5.98 -3.94
C ASP A 108 -12.03 -4.60 -4.60
N THR A 109 -12.69 -4.40 -5.73
CA THR A 109 -12.66 -3.11 -6.44
C THR A 109 -13.46 -2.04 -5.72
N ASP A 110 -14.40 -2.42 -4.88
CA ASP A 110 -15.32 -1.49 -4.20
C ASP A 110 -14.64 -0.80 -3.01
N ALA A 111 -13.60 -1.40 -2.46
CA ALA A 111 -12.82 -0.80 -1.38
C ALA A 111 -12.21 0.57 -1.74
N ILE A 112 -11.97 0.83 -3.03
CA ILE A 112 -11.39 2.09 -3.50
C ILE A 112 -12.45 3.13 -3.86
N THR A 113 -13.63 2.68 -4.31
CA THR A 113 -14.66 3.60 -4.79
C THR A 113 -15.44 4.25 -3.65
N GLY A 114 -15.14 3.89 -2.40
CA GLY A 114 -15.88 4.40 -1.23
C GLY A 114 -17.31 3.83 -1.15
N THR A 115 -17.64 2.86 -2.01
CA THR A 115 -18.94 2.18 -2.02
C THR A 115 -18.96 0.97 -1.09
N THR A 116 -17.90 0.69 -0.37
CA THR A 116 -17.96 -0.21 0.78
C THR A 116 -18.63 0.47 1.96
N GLY A 117 -19.84 0.91 1.72
CA GLY A 117 -20.88 0.76 2.71
C GLY A 117 -21.13 -0.74 2.89
N LYS A 118 -20.15 -1.50 3.33
CA LYS A 118 -20.46 -2.60 4.22
C LYS A 118 -21.05 -1.91 5.42
N ASP A 119 -22.37 -1.88 5.43
CA ASP A 119 -23.16 -1.79 6.65
C ASP A 119 -22.59 -2.82 7.62
N GLY A 120 -21.47 -2.49 8.22
CA GLY A 120 -21.02 -3.09 9.46
C GLY A 120 -21.94 -2.57 10.55
N ASN A 121 -23.21 -2.76 10.39
CA ASN A 121 -24.13 -2.92 11.49
C ASN A 121 -23.65 -4.16 12.25
N PHE A 122 -22.58 -4.01 13.02
CA PHE A 122 -22.39 -4.84 14.17
C PHE A 122 -23.40 -4.35 15.20
N GLU A 123 -24.64 -4.76 14.92
CA GLU A 123 -25.68 -4.76 15.92
C GLU A 123 -25.15 -5.53 17.13
N GLU A 124 -25.43 -4.99 18.27
CA GLU A 124 -25.36 -5.51 19.60
C GLU A 124 -25.17 -7.05 19.66
N VAL A 125 -23.99 -7.51 20.05
CA VAL A 125 -23.78 -8.92 20.36
C VAL A 125 -24.17 -9.14 21.82
N ARG A 126 -25.29 -9.82 22.04
CA ARG A 126 -25.72 -10.31 23.37
C ARG A 126 -25.13 -11.68 23.61
N LEU A 127 -24.22 -11.78 24.53
CA LEU A 127 -23.72 -13.03 25.11
C LEU A 127 -24.20 -13.08 26.57
N GLY A 128 -25.41 -13.65 26.79
CA GLY A 128 -26.03 -13.69 28.11
C GLY A 128 -26.33 -12.30 28.65
N ASP A 129 -25.96 -12.02 29.88
CA ASP A 129 -26.21 -10.72 30.57
C ASP A 129 -25.17 -9.65 30.22
N ILE A 130 -24.20 -9.93 29.34
CA ILE A 130 -23.17 -8.97 28.91
C ILE A 130 -23.63 -8.33 27.60
N GLN A 131 -23.97 -7.05 27.65
CA GLN A 131 -24.27 -6.23 26.50
C GLN A 131 -23.01 -5.42 26.14
N VAL A 132 -22.35 -5.77 25.04
CA VAL A 132 -21.24 -4.97 24.49
C VAL A 132 -21.79 -4.08 23.39
N LYS A 133 -21.96 -2.80 23.67
CA LYS A 133 -22.24 -1.77 22.66
C LYS A 133 -20.94 -1.26 22.08
N TYR A 134 -20.67 -1.59 20.84
CA TYR A 134 -19.62 -0.91 20.10
C TYR A 134 -20.18 0.44 19.62
N ASN A 135 -19.53 1.52 20.03
CA ASN A 135 -19.90 2.86 19.60
C ASN A 135 -19.56 3.02 18.11
N THR A 136 -20.55 2.91 17.25
CA THR A 136 -20.45 3.19 15.81
C THR A 136 -20.52 4.70 15.51
N ALA A 137 -20.09 5.54 16.44
CA ALA A 137 -20.02 6.98 16.23
C ALA A 137 -18.80 7.34 15.36
N SER A 138 -18.79 6.84 14.14
CA SER A 138 -18.05 7.39 13.00
C SER A 138 -18.83 7.07 11.74
N GLN A 139 -20.09 7.48 11.72
CA GLN A 139 -20.77 7.72 10.45
C GLN A 139 -20.24 9.04 9.88
N GLY A 140 -18.97 9.02 9.47
CA GLY A 140 -18.56 9.90 8.42
C GLY A 140 -18.80 9.16 7.12
N THR A 141 -19.57 9.72 6.21
CA THR A 141 -19.38 9.55 4.78
C THR A 141 -17.94 10.01 4.50
N GLY A 142 -16.98 9.28 5.05
CA GLY A 142 -15.58 9.58 4.98
C GLY A 142 -15.11 9.16 3.60
N SER A 143 -14.89 10.13 2.74
CA SER A 143 -13.90 9.99 1.68
C SER A 143 -12.71 9.22 2.26
N ILE A 144 -12.30 8.12 1.64
CA ILE A 144 -11.11 7.37 2.04
C ILE A 144 -9.95 8.34 1.88
N ASN A 145 -9.52 8.95 2.99
CA ASN A 145 -8.46 9.96 2.97
C ASN A 145 -7.07 9.30 2.95
N ASN A 146 -6.99 8.03 3.37
CA ASN A 146 -5.72 7.31 3.42
C ASN A 146 -5.94 5.82 3.15
N ILE A 147 -5.15 5.25 2.25
CA ILE A 147 -5.17 3.82 1.93
C ILE A 147 -4.87 2.94 3.16
N LEU A 148 -4.16 3.46 4.14
CA LEU A 148 -3.83 2.76 5.38
C LEU A 148 -5.06 2.56 6.30
N ASP A 149 -6.10 3.38 6.14
CA ASP A 149 -7.36 3.21 6.90
C ASP A 149 -8.13 2.00 6.38
N VAL A 150 -8.00 1.72 5.08
CA VAL A 150 -8.64 0.57 4.42
C VAL A 150 -7.81 -0.69 4.58
N TYR A 151 -6.50 -0.57 4.46
CA TYR A 151 -5.54 -1.66 4.51
C TYR A 151 -4.43 -1.39 5.55
N PRO A 152 -4.74 -1.49 6.87
CA PRO A 152 -3.78 -1.17 7.93
C PRO A 152 -2.49 -1.99 7.89
N TRP A 153 -2.55 -3.22 7.35
CA TRP A 153 -1.39 -4.10 7.21
C TRP A 153 -0.31 -3.54 6.27
N LEU A 154 -0.65 -2.61 5.36
CA LEU A 154 0.34 -1.91 4.54
C LEU A 154 1.39 -1.19 5.40
N GLN A 155 1.03 -0.79 6.61
CA GLN A 155 1.95 -0.14 7.53
C GLN A 155 3.15 -1.01 7.91
N SER A 156 2.97 -2.34 7.92
CA SER A 156 4.06 -3.29 8.18
C SER A 156 5.16 -3.22 7.11
N TYR A 157 4.80 -2.91 5.88
CA TYR A 157 5.74 -2.77 4.77
C TYR A 157 6.25 -1.34 4.62
N LEU A 158 5.37 -0.36 4.75
CA LEU A 158 5.66 1.03 4.38
C LEU A 158 6.10 1.89 5.56
N GLY A 159 5.76 1.50 6.79
CA GLY A 159 5.93 2.34 7.99
C GLY A 159 7.36 2.83 8.23
N ALA A 160 8.38 1.99 7.93
CA ALA A 160 9.78 2.37 8.05
C ALA A 160 10.22 3.48 7.07
N TYR A 161 9.47 3.70 6.00
CA TYR A 161 9.77 4.68 4.96
C TYR A 161 8.94 5.95 5.09
N MET A 162 7.81 5.88 5.81
CA MET A 162 6.79 6.94 5.84
C MET A 162 7.07 8.03 6.86
N LEU A 163 6.87 9.28 6.47
CA LEU A 163 6.85 10.40 7.39
C LEU A 163 5.58 10.34 8.26
N GLY A 164 5.74 10.20 9.58
CA GLY A 164 4.62 10.07 10.52
C GLY A 164 4.04 8.66 10.63
N GLY A 165 4.69 7.63 10.09
CA GLY A 165 4.32 6.24 10.31
C GLY A 165 4.42 5.85 11.79
N ALA A 166 3.54 4.97 12.27
CA ALA A 166 3.50 4.50 13.66
C ALA A 166 4.71 3.60 13.99
N GLY A 167 5.89 4.16 14.00
CA GLY A 167 7.16 3.53 14.34
C GLY A 167 8.23 4.56 14.65
N SER A 168 8.01 5.83 14.33
CA SER A 168 8.95 6.90 14.66
C SER A 168 8.63 7.51 16.04
N PHE A 169 8.84 6.74 17.12
CA PHE A 169 9.03 7.33 18.43
C PHE A 169 10.39 8.02 18.41
N GLN A 170 10.44 9.26 17.95
CA GLN A 170 11.60 10.10 18.21
C GLN A 170 11.52 10.55 19.67
N LEU A 171 12.19 9.82 20.54
CA LEU A 171 12.57 10.33 21.87
C LEU A 171 13.53 11.49 21.65
N ARG A 172 12.99 12.69 21.68
CA ARG A 172 13.79 13.90 21.76
C ARG A 172 14.39 13.95 23.18
N VAL A 173 15.60 13.44 23.34
CA VAL A 173 16.36 13.63 24.58
C VAL A 173 16.74 15.10 24.65
N VAL A 174 15.99 15.89 25.41
CA VAL A 174 16.41 17.22 25.81
C VAL A 174 17.41 17.04 26.94
N ARG A 175 18.69 17.21 26.66
CA ARG A 175 19.73 17.40 27.72
C ARG A 175 19.51 18.79 28.27
N GLY A 176 19.13 18.83 29.57
CA GLY A 176 19.23 20.01 30.41
C GLY A 176 20.66 20.31 30.78
#